data_6a3438016fdad9ac41f37e48c47a45c1
#
_entry.id   6a3438016fdad9ac41f37e48c47a45c1
#
_cell.length_a   1.000
_cell.length_b   1.000
_cell.length_c   1.000
_cell.angle_alpha   90.00
_cell.angle_beta   90.00
_cell.angle_gamma   90.00
#
_symmetry.space_group_name_H-M   'P 1'
#
loop_
_entity.id
_entity.type
_entity.pdbx_description
1 polymer ?
#
loop_
_entity_poly.entity_id
_entity_poly.type
_entity_poly.pdbx_seq_one_letter_code
_entity_poly.pdbx_strand_id
1 'polypeptide(L)'
;MKIVLTPDWFLGKDILIDSFSFIVLIIFSVLAIRSYNLNKKNKNLLYLGTGFGLIALAQMACIFTKLVLYYDIGPAQAIGQAIITGQLLSSVNIFYYIGFFFHKFLILAGFFIIYRLPRKKIFVGDYALVLYFILLSAILSAYEGFFYFFHLTAFVLLILIVNNYYRIYKENRFVNTKILITAFGILALAQLIYVLSKVGILFAVANTIELISYVILLFLIIRILKYGEKKKSYGHNIRYADNRSGKKRRH
;
A
#
# COMPACT_ATOMS: atom_id res chain seq x y z
N MET A 1 -17.65 9.98 22.09
CA MET A 1 -18.07 9.74 20.70
C MET A 1 -17.27 8.55 20.17
N LYS A 2 -17.88 7.40 19.86
CA LYS A 2 -17.14 6.22 19.35
C LYS A 2 -16.81 6.49 17.89
N ILE A 3 -15.59 6.91 17.64
CA ILE A 3 -15.09 7.32 16.31
C ILE A 3 -14.64 6.10 15.46
N VAL A 4 -14.73 4.88 16.00
CA VAL A 4 -14.19 3.69 15.35
C VAL A 4 -15.32 2.78 14.91
N LEU A 5 -15.43 2.54 13.60
CA LEU A 5 -16.36 1.57 13.00
C LEU A 5 -15.99 0.11 13.33
N THR A 6 -14.85 -0.09 13.98
CA THR A 6 -14.34 -1.40 14.39
C THR A 6 -15.20 -1.95 15.53
N PRO A 7 -15.78 -3.15 15.40
CA PRO A 7 -16.52 -3.79 16.49
C PRO A 7 -15.60 -4.07 17.69
N ASP A 8 -16.13 -4.02 18.91
CA ASP A 8 -15.35 -4.20 20.15
C ASP A 8 -14.59 -5.55 20.17
N TRP A 9 -15.17 -6.63 19.63
CA TRP A 9 -14.54 -7.95 19.53
C TRP A 9 -13.39 -8.04 18.49
N PHE A 10 -13.27 -7.04 17.62
CA PHE A 10 -12.25 -6.97 16.57
C PHE A 10 -11.15 -5.95 16.88
N LEU A 11 -11.30 -5.17 17.95
CA LEU A 11 -10.30 -4.21 18.41
C LEU A 11 -8.95 -4.90 18.65
N GLY A 12 -7.88 -4.31 18.13
CA GLY A 12 -6.52 -4.86 18.16
C GLY A 12 -6.20 -5.88 17.07
N LYS A 13 -7.18 -6.66 16.58
CA LYS A 13 -6.97 -7.56 15.44
C LYS A 13 -6.77 -6.79 14.14
N ASP A 14 -7.43 -5.66 13.99
CA ASP A 14 -7.24 -4.73 12.87
C ASP A 14 -5.82 -4.15 12.86
N ILE A 15 -5.23 -3.84 14.03
CA ILE A 15 -3.83 -3.38 14.14
C ILE A 15 -2.87 -4.49 13.69
N LEU A 16 -3.15 -5.75 14.01
CA LEU A 16 -2.32 -6.87 13.53
C LEU A 16 -2.37 -6.99 12.00
N ILE A 17 -3.56 -6.83 11.39
CA ILE A 17 -3.73 -6.83 9.94
C ILE A 17 -2.96 -5.67 9.30
N ASP A 18 -3.09 -4.45 9.83
CA ASP A 18 -2.37 -3.28 9.34
C ASP A 18 -0.85 -3.47 9.46
N SER A 19 -0.37 -4.06 10.58
CA SER A 19 1.06 -4.33 10.82
C SER A 19 1.59 -5.37 9.82
N PHE A 20 0.85 -6.44 9.56
CA PHE A 20 1.21 -7.41 8.53
C PHE A 20 1.27 -6.76 7.14
N SER A 21 0.27 -5.95 6.82
CA SER A 21 0.18 -5.22 5.56
C SER A 21 1.37 -4.27 5.38
N PHE A 22 1.73 -3.53 6.42
CA PHE A 22 2.90 -2.66 6.45
C PHE A 22 4.20 -3.42 6.12
N ILE A 23 4.43 -4.57 6.78
CA ILE A 23 5.63 -5.40 6.55
C ILE A 23 5.69 -5.87 5.09
N VAL A 24 4.60 -6.40 4.55
CA VAL A 24 4.53 -6.89 3.17
C VAL A 24 4.81 -5.76 2.17
N LEU A 25 4.19 -4.60 2.37
CA LEU A 25 4.32 -3.45 1.48
C LEU A 25 5.73 -2.84 1.53
N ILE A 26 6.35 -2.76 2.71
CA ILE A 26 7.74 -2.29 2.87
C ILE A 26 8.71 -3.23 2.15
N ILE A 27 8.56 -4.54 2.33
CA ILE A 27 9.42 -5.52 1.63
C ILE A 27 9.26 -5.37 0.12
N PHE A 28 8.02 -5.22 -0.37
CA PHE A 28 7.78 -5.04 -1.81
C PHE A 28 8.41 -3.74 -2.32
N SER A 29 8.26 -2.64 -1.60
CA SER A 29 8.87 -1.34 -1.91
C SER A 29 10.40 -1.44 -2.02
N VAL A 30 11.04 -2.01 -1.00
CA VAL A 30 12.51 -2.18 -0.95
C VAL A 30 13.01 -3.05 -2.10
N LEU A 31 12.34 -4.17 -2.40
CA LEU A 31 12.72 -5.05 -3.50
C LEU A 31 12.54 -4.37 -4.86
N ALA A 32 11.48 -3.59 -5.06
CA ALA A 32 11.24 -2.85 -6.30
C ALA A 32 12.32 -1.78 -6.51
N ILE A 33 12.65 -1.00 -5.47
CA ILE A 33 13.71 0.03 -5.50
C ILE A 33 15.08 -0.62 -5.72
N ARG A 34 15.39 -1.73 -5.03
CA ARG A 34 16.63 -2.49 -5.25
C ARG A 34 16.74 -2.99 -6.70
N SER A 35 15.65 -3.50 -7.25
CA SER A 35 15.60 -3.97 -8.64
C SER A 35 15.81 -2.81 -9.63
N TYR A 36 15.29 -1.61 -9.33
CA TYR A 36 15.57 -0.41 -10.09
C TYR A 36 17.06 -0.02 -10.02
N ASN A 37 17.68 -0.07 -8.85
CA ASN A 37 19.11 0.27 -8.69
C ASN A 37 20.01 -0.67 -9.51
N LEU A 38 19.60 -1.93 -9.70
CA LEU A 38 20.30 -2.87 -10.56
C LEU A 38 20.04 -2.64 -12.05
N ASN A 39 18.89 -2.08 -12.41
CA ASN A 39 18.51 -1.77 -13.79
C ASN A 39 17.85 -0.38 -13.90
N LYS A 40 18.65 0.67 -13.85
CA LYS A 40 18.22 2.08 -13.88
C LYS A 40 17.41 2.47 -15.13
N LYS A 41 17.43 1.65 -16.20
CA LYS A 41 16.63 1.88 -17.40
C LYS A 41 15.12 1.68 -17.15
N ASN A 42 14.75 0.85 -16.18
CA ASN A 42 13.34 0.52 -15.89
C ASN A 42 12.78 1.40 -14.76
N LYS A 43 12.47 2.66 -15.08
CA LYS A 43 11.85 3.62 -14.13
C LYS A 43 10.52 3.14 -13.53
N ASN A 44 9.84 2.20 -14.19
CA ASN A 44 8.57 1.65 -13.67
C ASN A 44 8.77 0.96 -12.31
N LEU A 45 9.93 0.32 -12.09
CA LEU A 45 10.24 -0.30 -10.80
C LEU A 45 10.41 0.73 -9.68
N LEU A 46 10.97 1.90 -9.98
CA LEU A 46 11.07 2.99 -9.02
C LEU A 46 9.68 3.51 -8.63
N TYR A 47 8.82 3.82 -9.60
CA TYR A 47 7.46 4.28 -9.32
C TYR A 47 6.63 3.22 -8.58
N LEU A 48 6.78 1.94 -8.94
CA LEU A 48 6.13 0.84 -8.21
C LEU A 48 6.59 0.79 -6.75
N GLY A 49 7.91 0.87 -6.53
CA GLY A 49 8.48 0.89 -5.18
C GLY A 49 8.03 2.10 -4.37
N THR A 50 8.04 3.30 -4.96
CA THR A 50 7.54 4.51 -4.28
C THR A 50 6.05 4.43 -3.98
N GLY A 51 5.22 3.92 -4.89
CA GLY A 51 3.78 3.73 -4.66
C GLY A 51 3.52 2.79 -3.48
N PHE A 52 4.15 1.62 -3.44
CA PHE A 52 4.02 0.70 -2.29
C PHE A 52 4.62 1.27 -1.01
N GLY A 53 5.71 2.05 -1.10
CA GLY A 53 6.30 2.74 0.05
C GLY A 53 5.36 3.76 0.68
N LEU A 54 4.63 4.54 -0.14
CA LEU A 54 3.62 5.47 0.35
C LEU A 54 2.45 4.75 1.02
N ILE A 55 1.97 3.64 0.46
CA ILE A 55 0.91 2.84 1.08
C ILE A 55 1.41 2.23 2.40
N ALA A 56 2.67 1.77 2.48
CA ALA A 56 3.26 1.30 3.72
C ALA A 56 3.31 2.41 4.79
N LEU A 57 3.76 3.61 4.43
CA LEU A 57 3.74 4.76 5.33
C LEU A 57 2.32 5.12 5.79
N ALA A 58 1.33 4.97 4.93
CA ALA A 58 -0.07 5.15 5.29
C ALA A 58 -0.51 4.13 6.36
N GLN A 59 -0.17 2.85 6.20
CA GLN A 59 -0.46 1.83 7.20
C GLN A 59 0.22 2.11 8.53
N MET A 60 1.48 2.58 8.50
CA MET A 60 2.18 3.02 9.71
C MET A 60 1.45 4.16 10.42
N ALA A 61 1.00 5.18 9.68
CA ALA A 61 0.21 6.27 10.25
C ALA A 61 -1.10 5.77 10.88
N CYS A 62 -1.79 4.81 10.21
CA CYS A 62 -3.00 4.18 10.73
C CYS A 62 -2.74 3.43 12.05
N ILE A 63 -1.67 2.60 12.09
CA ILE A 63 -1.28 1.83 13.27
C ILE A 63 -1.03 2.77 14.45
N PHE A 64 -0.21 3.82 14.28
CA PHE A 64 0.05 4.77 15.35
C PHE A 64 -1.21 5.48 15.83
N THR A 65 -2.08 5.89 14.91
CA THR A 65 -3.35 6.53 15.27
C THR A 65 -4.26 5.60 16.07
N LYS A 66 -4.38 4.34 15.64
CA LYS A 66 -5.18 3.32 16.35
C LYS A 66 -4.58 2.98 17.72
N LEU A 67 -3.24 2.87 17.85
CA LEU A 67 -2.59 2.64 19.12
C LEU A 67 -2.89 3.75 20.13
N VAL A 68 -2.81 5.02 19.71
CA VAL A 68 -3.16 6.15 20.56
C VAL A 68 -4.63 6.13 20.97
N LEU A 69 -5.53 5.78 20.04
CA LEU A 69 -6.98 5.75 20.29
C LEU A 69 -7.43 4.59 21.18
N TYR A 70 -6.84 3.40 21.01
CA TYR A 70 -7.30 2.19 21.70
C TYR A 70 -6.72 2.07 23.12
N TYR A 71 -5.50 2.56 23.32
CA TYR A 71 -4.76 2.35 24.57
C TYR A 71 -4.57 3.62 25.40
N ASP A 72 -5.17 4.76 24.98
CA ASP A 72 -5.08 6.06 25.69
C ASP A 72 -3.67 6.36 26.22
N ILE A 73 -2.66 6.22 25.34
CA ILE A 73 -1.25 6.31 25.69
C ILE A 73 -0.93 7.75 26.10
N GLY A 74 -0.61 7.97 27.38
CA GLY A 74 -0.36 9.26 28.03
C GLY A 74 0.61 10.26 27.37
N PRO A 75 1.58 9.88 26.49
CA PRO A 75 2.42 10.84 25.76
C PRO A 75 1.63 11.79 24.86
N ALA A 76 0.47 11.35 24.34
CA ALA A 76 -0.40 12.19 23.53
C ALA A 76 -1.00 13.36 24.32
N GLN A 77 -1.27 13.17 25.63
CA GLN A 77 -1.76 14.22 26.52
C GLN A 77 -0.66 15.25 26.82
N ALA A 78 0.58 14.81 27.07
CA ALA A 78 1.70 15.69 27.38
C ALA A 78 2.10 16.60 26.19
N ILE A 79 2.12 16.07 24.97
CA ILE A 79 2.43 16.85 23.76
C ILE A 79 1.28 17.82 23.43
N GLY A 80 0.03 17.39 23.61
CA GLY A 80 -1.13 18.24 23.38
C GLY A 80 -1.23 19.41 24.36
N GLN A 81 -0.90 19.21 25.62
CA GLN A 81 -0.86 20.28 26.61
C GLN A 81 0.25 21.29 26.36
N ALA A 82 1.38 20.88 25.79
CA ALA A 82 2.49 21.77 25.44
C ALA A 82 2.20 22.68 24.23
N ILE A 83 1.30 22.27 23.33
CA ILE A 83 1.00 23.02 22.09
C ILE A 83 -0.19 23.95 22.25
N ILE A 84 -1.10 23.73 23.22
CA ILE A 84 -2.39 24.44 23.32
C ILE A 84 -2.57 25.03 24.72
N THR A 85 -1.95 26.15 24.96
CA THR A 85 -2.37 27.10 26.00
C THR A 85 -3.49 27.97 25.42
N GLY A 86 -4.71 27.47 25.31
CA GLY A 86 -5.78 28.39 25.00
C GLY A 86 -7.13 27.89 24.48
N GLN A 87 -7.25 26.73 23.90
CA GLN A 87 -8.58 26.21 23.48
C GLN A 87 -8.66 24.69 23.41
N LEU A 88 -9.68 24.17 24.01
CA LEU A 88 -10.24 22.84 24.23
C LEU A 88 -10.33 21.88 23.02
N LEU A 89 -9.31 21.71 22.23
CA LEU A 89 -9.18 20.53 21.39
C LEU A 89 -8.36 19.53 22.16
N SER A 90 -8.99 18.45 22.63
CA SER A 90 -8.27 17.38 23.31
C SER A 90 -7.17 16.88 22.36
N SER A 91 -5.97 16.70 22.89
CA SER A 91 -4.78 16.24 22.13
C SER A 91 -5.04 14.99 21.29
N VAL A 92 -5.91 14.11 21.77
CA VAL A 92 -6.39 12.91 21.08
C VAL A 92 -7.07 13.25 19.75
N ASN A 93 -7.87 14.31 19.69
CA ASN A 93 -8.55 14.70 18.46
C ASN A 93 -7.56 15.17 17.37
N ILE A 94 -6.51 15.91 17.76
CA ILE A 94 -5.49 16.38 16.81
C ILE A 94 -4.73 15.20 16.21
N PHE A 95 -4.29 14.24 17.03
CA PHE A 95 -3.63 13.03 16.54
C PHE A 95 -4.54 12.22 15.60
N TYR A 96 -5.83 12.12 15.94
CA TYR A 96 -6.83 11.49 15.11
C TYR A 96 -6.91 12.15 13.72
N TYR A 97 -7.13 13.47 13.67
CA TYR A 97 -7.27 14.18 12.41
C TYR A 97 -6.01 14.11 11.55
N ILE A 98 -4.84 14.35 12.14
CA ILE A 98 -3.57 14.31 11.42
C ILE A 98 -3.27 12.89 10.96
N GLY A 99 -3.39 11.89 11.83
CA GLY A 99 -3.07 10.50 11.51
C GLY A 99 -3.96 9.93 10.40
N PHE A 100 -5.28 10.13 10.48
CA PHE A 100 -6.19 9.68 9.43
C PHE A 100 -6.12 10.51 8.14
N PHE A 101 -5.76 11.80 8.23
CA PHE A 101 -5.44 12.58 7.04
C PHE A 101 -4.27 11.98 6.28
N PHE A 102 -3.14 11.74 6.95
CA PHE A 102 -1.97 11.15 6.32
C PHE A 102 -2.25 9.73 5.80
N HIS A 103 -2.94 8.90 6.57
CA HIS A 103 -3.34 7.56 6.14
C HIS A 103 -4.12 7.63 4.82
N LYS A 104 -5.21 8.38 4.75
CA LYS A 104 -6.06 8.48 3.56
C LYS A 104 -5.32 9.08 2.37
N PHE A 105 -4.60 10.18 2.58
CA PHE A 105 -3.85 10.86 1.53
C PHE A 105 -2.75 9.98 0.94
N LEU A 106 -1.93 9.33 1.78
CA LEU A 106 -0.82 8.51 1.33
C LEU A 106 -1.29 7.24 0.59
N ILE A 107 -2.41 6.64 1.00
CA ILE A 107 -3.01 5.52 0.25
C ILE A 107 -3.41 5.96 -1.16
N LEU A 108 -4.18 7.05 -1.27
CA LEU A 108 -4.64 7.54 -2.58
C LEU A 108 -3.46 7.96 -3.46
N ALA A 109 -2.47 8.64 -2.90
CA ALA A 109 -1.24 9.02 -3.60
C ALA A 109 -0.44 7.79 -4.06
N GLY A 110 -0.33 6.76 -3.23
CA GLY A 110 0.33 5.51 -3.57
C GLY A 110 -0.37 4.77 -4.71
N PHE A 111 -1.69 4.61 -4.65
CA PHE A 111 -2.47 4.01 -5.74
C PHE A 111 -2.39 4.84 -7.02
N PHE A 112 -2.40 6.16 -6.92
CA PHE A 112 -2.26 7.04 -8.07
C PHE A 112 -0.90 6.88 -8.77
N ILE A 113 0.20 6.80 -8.01
CA ILE A 113 1.52 6.53 -8.57
C ILE A 113 1.54 5.18 -9.29
N ILE A 114 0.98 4.13 -8.68
CA ILE A 114 0.88 2.79 -9.29
C ILE A 114 0.00 2.82 -10.56
N TYR A 115 -1.11 3.55 -10.53
CA TYR A 115 -1.98 3.75 -11.69
C TYR A 115 -1.26 4.41 -12.86
N ARG A 116 -0.39 5.38 -12.58
CA ARG A 116 0.35 6.12 -13.60
C ARG A 116 1.48 5.34 -14.27
N LEU A 117 1.93 4.23 -13.69
CA LEU A 117 3.06 3.42 -14.17
C LEU A 117 3.11 3.20 -15.69
N PRO A 118 1.99 2.87 -16.39
CA PRO A 118 2.02 2.68 -17.83
C PRO A 118 2.09 3.98 -18.64
N ARG A 119 1.85 5.13 -18.00
CA ARG A 119 1.73 6.44 -18.70
C ARG A 119 3.02 7.23 -18.58
N LYS A 120 3.62 7.59 -19.71
CA LYS A 120 4.90 8.34 -19.75
C LYS A 120 4.73 9.86 -19.63
N LYS A 121 3.54 10.42 -19.86
CA LYS A 121 3.30 11.88 -19.88
C LYS A 121 2.48 12.32 -18.66
N ILE A 122 2.83 13.48 -18.11
CA ILE A 122 2.06 14.17 -17.07
C ILE A 122 0.99 14.99 -17.78
N PHE A 123 -0.26 14.84 -17.35
CA PHE A 123 -1.38 15.66 -17.82
C PHE A 123 -1.76 16.69 -16.75
N VAL A 124 -2.32 17.80 -17.15
CA VAL A 124 -2.84 18.84 -16.23
C VAL A 124 -3.84 18.24 -15.23
N GLY A 125 -4.65 17.28 -15.67
CA GLY A 125 -5.58 16.54 -14.81
C GLY A 125 -4.92 15.76 -13.67
N ASP A 126 -3.64 15.40 -13.77
CA ASP A 126 -2.92 14.71 -12.70
C ASP A 126 -2.74 15.61 -11.47
N TYR A 127 -2.51 16.90 -11.66
CA TYR A 127 -2.42 17.87 -10.57
C TYR A 127 -3.79 18.10 -9.91
N ALA A 128 -4.85 18.15 -10.71
CA ALA A 128 -6.22 18.27 -10.19
C ALA A 128 -6.60 17.05 -9.35
N LEU A 129 -6.18 15.83 -9.73
CA LEU A 129 -6.40 14.62 -8.94
C LEU A 129 -5.63 14.66 -7.61
N VAL A 130 -4.38 15.12 -7.59
CA VAL A 130 -3.62 15.26 -6.34
C VAL A 130 -4.29 16.27 -5.41
N LEU A 131 -4.72 17.43 -5.94
CA LEU A 131 -5.47 18.41 -5.16
C LEU A 131 -6.77 17.83 -4.61
N TYR A 132 -7.52 17.08 -5.43
CA TYR A 132 -8.72 16.35 -5.00
C TYR A 132 -8.42 15.39 -3.84
N PHE A 133 -7.30 14.62 -3.87
CA PHE A 133 -6.94 13.72 -2.78
C PHE A 133 -6.61 14.45 -1.48
N ILE A 134 -5.95 15.62 -1.56
CA ILE A 134 -5.67 16.45 -0.39
C ILE A 134 -6.99 16.94 0.22
N LEU A 135 -7.86 17.53 -0.58
CA LEU A 135 -9.15 18.06 -0.13
C LEU A 135 -10.05 16.96 0.43
N LEU A 136 -10.16 15.83 -0.30
CA LEU A 136 -10.94 14.69 0.14
C LEU A 136 -10.43 14.17 1.49
N SER A 137 -9.12 13.96 1.64
CA SER A 137 -8.53 13.45 2.88
C SER A 137 -8.71 14.41 4.05
N ALA A 138 -8.62 15.73 3.82
CA ALA A 138 -8.87 16.75 4.84
C ALA A 138 -10.34 16.75 5.29
N ILE A 139 -11.29 16.76 4.36
CA ILE A 139 -12.72 16.74 4.66
C ILE A 139 -13.09 15.46 5.42
N LEU A 140 -12.60 14.29 4.95
CA LEU A 140 -12.95 13.01 5.55
C LEU A 140 -12.27 12.77 6.90
N SER A 141 -11.21 13.50 7.22
CA SER A 141 -10.62 13.46 8.55
C SER A 141 -11.41 14.29 9.54
N ALA A 142 -12.05 15.38 9.07
CA ALA A 142 -12.89 16.24 9.88
C ALA A 142 -14.33 15.71 10.06
N TYR A 143 -14.86 15.00 9.07
CA TYR A 143 -16.26 14.55 9.05
C TYR A 143 -16.36 13.04 8.82
N GLU A 144 -16.70 12.29 9.85
CA GLU A 144 -16.78 10.82 9.82
C GLU A 144 -17.91 10.27 8.93
N GLY A 145 -19.00 11.01 8.78
CA GLY A 145 -20.17 10.57 8.01
C GLY A 145 -19.91 10.30 6.53
N PHE A 146 -18.78 10.76 6.00
CA PHE A 146 -18.42 10.67 4.59
C PHE A 146 -17.31 9.63 4.30
N PHE A 147 -16.98 8.74 5.24
CA PHE A 147 -15.89 7.76 5.09
C PHE A 147 -15.98 6.92 3.80
N TYR A 148 -17.19 6.66 3.31
CA TYR A 148 -17.43 5.87 2.10
C TYR A 148 -16.85 6.53 0.83
N PHE A 149 -16.71 7.84 0.77
CA PHE A 149 -16.08 8.52 -0.38
C PHE A 149 -14.61 8.16 -0.54
N PHE A 150 -13.88 7.98 0.57
CA PHE A 150 -12.51 7.50 0.51
C PHE A 150 -12.43 6.10 -0.12
N HIS A 151 -13.22 5.16 0.39
CA HIS A 151 -13.24 3.80 -0.09
C HIS A 151 -13.72 3.70 -1.54
N LEU A 152 -14.70 4.52 -1.94
CA LEU A 152 -15.16 4.62 -3.32
C LEU A 152 -14.04 5.14 -4.24
N THR A 153 -13.32 6.19 -3.83
CA THR A 153 -12.19 6.73 -4.61
C THR A 153 -11.07 5.69 -4.73
N ALA A 154 -10.72 5.02 -3.63
CA ALA A 154 -9.74 3.94 -3.63
C ALA A 154 -10.16 2.76 -4.53
N PHE A 155 -11.44 2.36 -4.46
CA PHE A 155 -12.01 1.34 -5.34
C PHE A 155 -11.86 1.70 -6.82
N VAL A 156 -12.25 2.92 -7.21
CA VAL A 156 -12.12 3.38 -8.60
C VAL A 156 -10.66 3.36 -9.06
N LEU A 157 -9.73 3.87 -8.24
CA LEU A 157 -8.29 3.83 -8.57
C LEU A 157 -7.79 2.39 -8.72
N LEU A 158 -8.20 1.46 -7.86
CA LEU A 158 -7.81 0.05 -7.93
C LEU A 158 -8.36 -0.62 -9.18
N ILE A 159 -9.61 -0.35 -9.58
CA ILE A 159 -10.17 -0.86 -10.85
C ILE A 159 -9.37 -0.33 -12.05
N LEU A 160 -8.98 0.95 -12.03
CA LEU A 160 -8.14 1.52 -13.08
C LEU A 160 -6.75 0.87 -13.13
N ILE A 161 -6.15 0.56 -11.96
CA ILE A 161 -4.89 -0.19 -11.85
C ILE A 161 -5.06 -1.59 -12.44
N VAL A 162 -6.08 -2.33 -12.02
CA VAL A 162 -6.40 -3.67 -12.52
C VAL A 162 -6.54 -3.66 -14.05
N ASN A 163 -7.30 -2.72 -14.61
CA ASN A 163 -7.49 -2.58 -16.05
C ASN A 163 -6.15 -2.32 -16.78
N ASN A 164 -5.30 -1.44 -16.25
CA ASN A 164 -3.99 -1.15 -16.83
C ASN A 164 -3.08 -2.39 -16.83
N TYR A 165 -3.00 -3.12 -15.71
CA TYR A 165 -2.20 -4.34 -15.61
C TYR A 165 -2.79 -5.49 -16.42
N TYR A 166 -4.12 -5.56 -16.58
CA TYR A 166 -4.78 -6.54 -17.43
C TYR A 166 -4.40 -6.35 -18.90
N ARG A 167 -4.32 -5.11 -19.39
CA ARG A 167 -3.84 -4.81 -20.75
C ARG A 167 -2.40 -5.30 -20.95
N ILE A 168 -1.50 -5.02 -19.98
CA ILE A 168 -0.11 -5.49 -20.00
C ILE A 168 -0.05 -7.02 -19.97
N TYR A 169 -0.90 -7.67 -19.18
CA TYR A 169 -0.97 -9.12 -19.12
C TYR A 169 -1.44 -9.74 -20.43
N LYS A 170 -2.41 -9.14 -21.11
CA LYS A 170 -2.93 -9.61 -22.41
C LYS A 170 -1.83 -9.62 -23.48
N GLU A 171 -0.91 -8.65 -23.43
CA GLU A 171 0.22 -8.56 -24.36
C GLU A 171 1.34 -9.55 -24.03
N ASN A 172 1.75 -9.63 -22.76
CA ASN A 172 2.99 -10.29 -22.35
C ASN A 172 2.77 -11.64 -21.63
N ARG A 173 1.58 -11.92 -21.13
CA ARG A 173 1.16 -13.12 -20.39
C ARG A 173 2.06 -13.51 -19.21
N PHE A 174 2.73 -12.55 -18.57
CA PHE A 174 3.58 -12.82 -17.41
C PHE A 174 2.76 -13.25 -16.19
N VAL A 175 3.12 -14.37 -15.59
CA VAL A 175 2.43 -14.90 -14.40
C VAL A 175 2.48 -13.92 -13.21
N ASN A 176 3.60 -13.22 -13.03
CA ASN A 176 3.74 -12.22 -11.97
C ASN A 176 2.72 -11.06 -12.14
N THR A 177 2.46 -10.63 -13.38
CA THR A 177 1.43 -9.64 -13.68
C THR A 177 0.04 -10.15 -13.36
N LYS A 178 -0.25 -11.44 -13.64
CA LYS A 178 -1.54 -12.07 -13.27
C LYS A 178 -1.75 -12.07 -11.75
N ILE A 179 -0.73 -12.45 -10.97
CA ILE A 179 -0.81 -12.45 -9.50
C ILE A 179 -1.07 -11.01 -8.98
N LEU A 180 -0.39 -10.01 -9.55
CA LEU A 180 -0.58 -8.61 -9.17
C LEU A 180 -2.00 -8.11 -9.48
N ILE A 181 -2.56 -8.47 -10.64
CA ILE A 181 -3.96 -8.19 -10.99
C ILE A 181 -4.92 -8.81 -9.98
N THR A 182 -4.69 -10.07 -9.61
CA THR A 182 -5.52 -10.77 -8.62
C THR A 182 -5.47 -10.08 -7.27
N ALA A 183 -4.27 -9.69 -6.79
CA ALA A 183 -4.12 -8.98 -5.53
C ALA A 183 -4.86 -7.63 -5.54
N PHE A 184 -4.65 -6.79 -6.55
CA PHE A 184 -5.35 -5.52 -6.64
C PHE A 184 -6.86 -5.68 -6.85
N GLY A 185 -7.30 -6.74 -7.55
CA GLY A 185 -8.73 -7.04 -7.70
C GLY A 185 -9.40 -7.40 -6.36
N ILE A 186 -8.74 -8.21 -5.55
CA ILE A 186 -9.23 -8.56 -4.20
C ILE A 186 -9.21 -7.33 -3.28
N LEU A 187 -8.16 -6.49 -3.38
CA LEU A 187 -8.10 -5.24 -2.64
C LEU A 187 -9.23 -4.28 -3.05
N ALA A 188 -9.56 -4.20 -4.35
CA ALA A 188 -10.71 -3.44 -4.83
C ALA A 188 -12.03 -3.96 -4.25
N LEU A 189 -12.19 -5.30 -4.18
CA LEU A 189 -13.37 -5.91 -3.55
C LEU A 189 -13.47 -5.53 -2.06
N ALA A 190 -12.36 -5.54 -1.32
CA ALA A 190 -12.33 -5.07 0.07
C ALA A 190 -12.81 -3.61 0.18
N GLN A 191 -12.33 -2.71 -0.69
CA GLN A 191 -12.75 -1.31 -0.69
C GLN A 191 -14.24 -1.16 -1.02
N LEU A 192 -14.78 -1.96 -1.91
CA LEU A 192 -16.23 -1.96 -2.21
C LEU A 192 -17.06 -2.39 -0.99
N ILE A 193 -16.60 -3.40 -0.24
CA ILE A 193 -17.29 -3.84 0.99
C ILE A 193 -17.20 -2.75 2.05
N TYR A 194 -16.08 -2.02 2.18
CA TYR A 194 -16.00 -0.86 3.07
C TYR A 194 -17.03 0.23 2.73
N VAL A 195 -17.30 0.49 1.44
CA VAL A 195 -18.36 1.44 1.03
C VAL A 195 -19.72 1.02 1.60
N LEU A 196 -19.98 -0.28 1.66
CA LEU A 196 -21.25 -0.84 2.15
C LEU A 196 -21.25 -1.06 3.67
N SER A 197 -20.12 -0.89 4.35
CA SER A 197 -19.96 -1.25 5.76
C SER A 197 -20.52 -0.19 6.72
N LYS A 198 -21.85 -0.06 6.79
CA LYS A 198 -22.52 0.61 7.89
C LYS A 198 -22.56 -0.25 9.17
N VAL A 199 -22.28 -1.53 9.07
CA VAL A 199 -22.33 -2.53 10.15
C VAL A 199 -20.92 -3.05 10.42
N GLY A 200 -20.53 -3.09 11.70
CA GLY A 200 -19.16 -3.48 12.10
C GLY A 200 -18.71 -4.87 11.60
N ILE A 201 -19.63 -5.81 11.38
CA ILE A 201 -19.31 -7.12 10.80
C ILE A 201 -18.76 -6.98 9.37
N LEU A 202 -19.36 -6.13 8.53
CA LEU A 202 -18.87 -5.89 7.17
C LEU A 202 -17.48 -5.24 7.16
N PHE A 203 -17.20 -4.40 8.16
CA PHE A 203 -15.87 -3.83 8.35
C PHE A 203 -14.82 -4.92 8.62
N ALA A 204 -15.10 -5.86 9.53
CA ALA A 204 -14.20 -6.99 9.82
C ALA A 204 -14.02 -7.92 8.60
N VAL A 205 -15.07 -8.16 7.81
CA VAL A 205 -15.00 -8.92 6.56
C VAL A 205 -14.10 -8.20 5.54
N ALA A 206 -14.27 -6.89 5.36
CA ALA A 206 -13.44 -6.11 4.46
C ALA A 206 -11.96 -6.16 4.84
N ASN A 207 -11.62 -5.99 6.13
CA ASN A 207 -10.25 -6.14 6.64
C ASN A 207 -9.67 -7.53 6.36
N THR A 208 -10.48 -8.59 6.51
CA THR A 208 -10.04 -9.97 6.24
C THR A 208 -9.74 -10.17 4.75
N ILE A 209 -10.57 -9.62 3.86
CA ILE A 209 -10.37 -9.68 2.41
C ILE A 209 -9.12 -8.86 2.02
N GLU A 210 -8.90 -7.72 2.64
CA GLU A 210 -7.72 -6.90 2.48
C GLU A 210 -6.46 -7.69 2.87
N LEU A 211 -6.47 -8.39 4.01
CA LEU A 211 -5.39 -9.28 4.44
C LEU A 211 -5.09 -10.37 3.39
N ILE A 212 -6.12 -11.00 2.79
CA ILE A 212 -5.92 -11.99 1.72
C ILE A 212 -5.18 -11.37 0.53
N SER A 213 -5.50 -10.14 0.15
CA SER A 213 -4.78 -9.42 -0.90
C SER A 213 -3.28 -9.27 -0.57
N TYR A 214 -2.94 -8.89 0.65
CA TYR A 214 -1.54 -8.75 1.07
C TYR A 214 -0.81 -10.10 1.16
N VAL A 215 -1.49 -11.19 1.53
CA VAL A 215 -0.93 -12.55 1.47
C VAL A 215 -0.58 -12.93 0.02
N ILE A 216 -1.43 -12.59 -0.94
CA ILE A 216 -1.14 -12.82 -2.37
C ILE A 216 0.05 -11.98 -2.84
N LEU A 217 0.18 -10.73 -2.39
CA LEU A 217 1.37 -9.91 -2.66
C LEU A 217 2.63 -10.51 -2.03
N LEU A 218 2.55 -11.03 -0.80
CA LEU A 218 3.67 -11.75 -0.16
C LEU A 218 4.09 -12.97 -0.97
N PHE A 219 3.13 -13.76 -1.47
CA PHE A 219 3.42 -14.87 -2.36
C PHE A 219 4.14 -14.43 -3.64
N LEU A 220 3.74 -13.30 -4.23
CA LEU A 220 4.43 -12.72 -5.38
C LEU A 220 5.88 -12.35 -5.05
N ILE A 221 6.14 -11.77 -3.87
CA ILE A 221 7.48 -11.44 -3.39
C ILE A 221 8.35 -12.69 -3.31
N ILE A 222 7.87 -13.73 -2.61
CA ILE A 222 8.59 -15.01 -2.44
C ILE A 222 8.92 -15.61 -3.81
N ARG A 223 7.97 -15.59 -4.72
CA ARG A 223 8.17 -16.05 -6.09
C ARG A 223 9.27 -15.29 -6.82
N ILE A 224 9.27 -13.95 -6.77
CA ILE A 224 10.28 -13.11 -7.42
C ILE A 224 11.68 -13.43 -6.87
N LEU A 225 11.82 -13.57 -5.55
CA LEU A 225 13.09 -13.89 -4.89
C LEU A 225 13.61 -15.27 -5.34
N LYS A 226 12.75 -16.30 -5.30
CA LYS A 226 13.12 -17.67 -5.67
C LYS A 226 13.57 -17.80 -7.14
N TYR A 227 12.90 -17.07 -8.05
CA TYR A 227 13.31 -17.07 -9.46
C TYR A 227 14.59 -16.25 -9.70
N GLY A 228 14.83 -15.20 -8.94
CA GLY A 228 16.07 -14.41 -9.00
C GLY A 228 17.30 -15.24 -8.61
N GLU A 229 17.19 -16.09 -7.59
CA GLU A 229 18.26 -17.00 -7.15
C GLU A 229 18.58 -18.07 -8.18
N LYS A 230 17.57 -18.71 -8.77
CA LYS A 230 17.78 -19.72 -9.83
C LYS A 230 18.58 -19.16 -11.00
N LYS A 231 18.26 -17.94 -11.46
CA LYS A 231 18.97 -17.31 -12.58
C LYS A 231 20.44 -17.02 -12.25
N LYS A 232 20.77 -16.68 -11.00
CA LYS A 232 22.16 -16.50 -10.55
C LYS A 232 22.93 -17.82 -10.53
N SER A 233 22.32 -18.91 -10.05
CA SER A 233 22.93 -20.23 -10.02
C SER A 233 23.26 -20.75 -11.43
N TYR A 234 22.33 -20.60 -12.39
CA TYR A 234 22.59 -20.97 -13.78
C TYR A 234 23.71 -20.14 -14.43
N GLY A 235 23.73 -18.84 -14.22
CA GLY A 235 24.78 -17.95 -14.75
C GLY A 235 26.16 -18.26 -14.18
N HIS A 236 26.25 -18.72 -12.94
CA HIS A 236 27.50 -19.14 -12.29
C HIS A 236 28.03 -20.45 -12.89
N ASN A 237 27.15 -21.44 -13.09
CA ASN A 237 27.50 -22.72 -13.68
C ASN A 237 27.99 -22.60 -15.13
N ILE A 238 27.40 -21.72 -15.92
CA ILE A 238 27.85 -21.48 -17.32
C ILE A 238 29.26 -20.87 -17.34
N ARG A 239 29.57 -19.91 -16.47
CA ARG A 239 30.92 -19.32 -16.37
C ARG A 239 31.97 -20.34 -15.95
N TYR A 240 31.66 -21.29 -15.05
CA TYR A 240 32.60 -22.38 -14.68
C TYR A 240 32.83 -23.37 -15.80
N ALA A 241 31.80 -23.69 -16.60
CA ALA A 241 31.93 -24.58 -17.76
C ALA A 241 32.79 -23.95 -18.85
N ASP A 242 32.65 -22.66 -19.12
CA ASP A 242 33.39 -21.92 -20.13
C ASP A 242 34.88 -21.77 -19.76
N ASN A 243 35.19 -21.51 -18.49
CA ASN A 243 36.56 -21.47 -17.99
C ASN A 243 37.28 -22.83 -18.03
N ARG A 244 36.53 -23.94 -17.91
CA ARG A 244 37.11 -25.31 -18.07
C ARG A 244 37.40 -25.65 -19.53
N SER A 245 36.56 -25.24 -20.45
CA SER A 245 36.78 -25.48 -21.88
C SER A 245 37.92 -24.64 -22.45
N GLY A 246 38.09 -23.40 -21.96
CA GLY A 246 39.22 -22.53 -22.38
C GLY A 246 40.59 -23.01 -21.92
N LYS A 247 40.70 -23.76 -20.79
CA LYS A 247 41.98 -24.36 -20.32
C LYS A 247 42.42 -25.58 -21.09
N LYS A 248 41.48 -26.33 -21.72
CA LYS A 248 41.80 -27.53 -22.53
C LYS A 248 42.30 -27.23 -23.95
N ARG A 249 42.21 -25.99 -24.43
CA ARG A 249 42.71 -25.60 -25.78
C ARG A 249 44.11 -24.98 -25.80
N ARG A 250 44.83 -24.99 -24.67
CA ARG A 250 46.19 -24.40 -24.57
C ARG A 250 47.29 -25.45 -24.25
N HIS A 251 47.08 -26.72 -24.60
CA HIS A 251 48.09 -27.76 -24.56
C HIS A 251 48.18 -28.47 -25.91
#